data_b0f5498110c5a59250fcbc8878244e01
#
_entry.id   b0f5498110c5a59250fcbc8878244e01
#
_cell.length_a   1.000
_cell.length_b   1.000
_cell.length_c   1.000
_cell.angle_alpha   90.00
_cell.angle_beta   90.00
_cell.angle_gamma   90.00
#
_symmetry.space_group_name_H-M   'P 1'
#
loop_
_entity.id
_entity.type
_entity.pdbx_description
1 polymer ?
#
loop_
_entity_poly.entity_id
_entity_poly.type
_entity_poly.pdbx_seq_one_letter_code
_entity_poly.pdbx_strand_id
1 'polypeptide(L)'
;PFEGVQISDTFDKREEWRTSKGGGVKAAGITGPWTGRGFRWIVIDDPYRDGEQAESAAHRHKIVSRFDDSLWTRREPGETSIIVIAARWHPHDLSGELVRRGWEYVCLPALGDDGAPLWPERWPPPELLRTRDGDPTTGMLGVSARVWWALYQGNPRPEQGRVFDPSHLATYDALPGGAFVE
;
A
#
# COMPACT_ATOMS: atom_id res chain seq x y z
N PRO A 1 -19.00 0.66 25.43
CA PRO A 1 -19.24 -0.77 25.65
C PRO A 1 -20.62 -1.13 25.11
N PHE A 2 -20.72 -2.27 24.42
CA PHE A 2 -21.98 -2.75 23.87
C PHE A 2 -22.69 -3.53 24.97
N GLU A 3 -23.78 -2.98 25.49
CA GLU A 3 -24.52 -3.58 26.59
C GLU A 3 -25.01 -5.02 26.26
N GLY A 4 -24.70 -5.95 27.13
CA GLY A 4 -25.10 -7.37 26.97
C GLY A 4 -24.33 -8.16 25.91
N VAL A 5 -23.22 -7.62 25.37
CA VAL A 5 -22.34 -8.33 24.46
C VAL A 5 -21.10 -8.78 25.23
N GLN A 6 -20.87 -10.09 25.26
CA GLN A 6 -19.73 -10.72 25.91
C GLN A 6 -18.97 -11.59 24.90
N ILE A 7 -17.67 -11.79 25.11
CA ILE A 7 -16.91 -12.78 24.35
C ILE A 7 -17.39 -14.17 24.76
N SER A 8 -17.52 -15.06 23.80
CA SER A 8 -17.97 -16.44 24.04
C SER A 8 -16.82 -17.27 24.63
N ASP A 9 -17.04 -17.90 25.76
CA ASP A 9 -16.04 -18.75 26.43
C ASP A 9 -15.55 -19.93 25.56
N THR A 10 -16.33 -20.32 24.54
CA THR A 10 -15.97 -21.43 23.64
C THR A 10 -15.14 -20.97 22.43
N PHE A 11 -15.11 -19.66 22.12
CA PHE A 11 -14.40 -19.10 20.99
C PHE A 11 -13.66 -17.80 21.37
N ASP A 12 -12.73 -17.93 22.31
CA ASP A 12 -11.81 -16.86 22.70
C ASP A 12 -10.38 -17.29 22.38
N LYS A 13 -10.00 -17.15 21.10
CA LYS A 13 -8.63 -17.35 20.63
C LYS A 13 -8.05 -16.03 20.14
N ARG A 14 -6.75 -15.89 20.24
CA ARG A 14 -6.05 -14.68 19.79
C ARG A 14 -6.38 -14.27 18.33
N GLU A 15 -6.55 -15.26 17.46
CA GLU A 15 -6.79 -15.03 16.03
C GLU A 15 -8.27 -15.19 15.64
N GLU A 16 -9.12 -15.69 16.55
CA GLU A 16 -10.54 -15.86 16.30
C GLU A 16 -11.33 -15.81 17.61
N TRP A 17 -12.24 -14.87 17.70
CA TRP A 17 -13.17 -14.78 18.81
C TRP A 17 -14.59 -14.48 18.33
N ARG A 18 -15.56 -14.82 19.14
CA ARG A 18 -16.97 -14.59 18.88
C ARG A 18 -17.64 -13.94 20.06
N THR A 19 -18.77 -13.29 19.78
CA THR A 19 -19.62 -12.71 20.82
C THR A 19 -20.82 -13.60 21.12
N SER A 20 -21.39 -13.44 22.30
CA SER A 20 -22.65 -14.08 22.73
C SER A 20 -23.84 -13.73 21.82
N LYS A 21 -23.74 -12.70 20.99
CA LYS A 21 -24.78 -12.26 20.04
C LYS A 21 -24.51 -12.72 18.60
N GLY A 22 -23.55 -13.63 18.36
CA GLY A 22 -23.28 -14.21 17.05
C GLY A 22 -22.32 -13.45 16.18
N GLY A 23 -21.87 -12.25 16.58
CA GLY A 23 -20.77 -11.53 15.90
C GLY A 23 -19.41 -12.15 16.23
N GLY A 24 -18.37 -11.75 15.52
CA GLY A 24 -17.01 -12.19 15.80
C GLY A 24 -15.98 -11.59 14.87
N VAL A 25 -14.72 -11.84 15.16
CA VAL A 25 -13.56 -11.42 14.36
C VAL A 25 -12.70 -12.64 14.10
N LYS A 26 -12.13 -12.71 12.90
CA LYS A 26 -11.06 -13.63 12.54
C LYS A 26 -9.91 -12.83 11.95
N ALA A 27 -8.72 -13.00 12.49
CA ALA A 27 -7.49 -12.39 12.01
C ALA A 27 -6.55 -13.47 11.48
N ALA A 28 -5.98 -13.26 10.32
CA ALA A 28 -4.94 -14.13 9.75
C ALA A 28 -4.15 -13.34 8.70
N GLY A 29 -2.93 -13.75 8.40
CA GLY A 29 -2.20 -13.20 7.25
C GLY A 29 -2.97 -13.44 5.95
N ILE A 30 -2.76 -12.59 4.94
CA ILE A 30 -3.50 -12.67 3.67
C ILE A 30 -3.36 -14.04 2.98
N THR A 31 -2.26 -14.74 3.20
CA THR A 31 -2.03 -16.10 2.71
C THR A 31 -2.50 -17.20 3.66
N GLY A 32 -3.10 -16.82 4.77
CA GLY A 32 -3.60 -17.74 5.79
C GLY A 32 -4.87 -18.52 5.39
N PRO A 33 -5.40 -19.34 6.30
CA PRO A 33 -6.58 -20.16 6.06
C PRO A 33 -7.88 -19.37 6.20
N TRP A 34 -8.45 -18.92 5.11
CA TRP A 34 -9.70 -18.18 5.05
C TRP A 34 -10.90 -19.06 4.69
N THR A 35 -10.87 -20.36 5.02
CA THR A 35 -11.92 -21.32 4.65
C THR A 35 -13.09 -21.35 5.64
N GLY A 36 -14.27 -21.70 5.15
CA GLY A 36 -15.42 -22.12 5.97
C GLY A 36 -16.32 -21.02 6.49
N ARG A 37 -16.14 -19.74 6.14
CA ARG A 37 -17.02 -18.64 6.58
C ARG A 37 -17.12 -17.52 5.55
N GLY A 38 -18.27 -16.84 5.55
CA GLY A 38 -18.46 -15.54 4.95
C GLY A 38 -18.17 -14.41 5.96
N PHE A 39 -17.91 -13.21 5.44
CA PHE A 39 -17.66 -12.02 6.23
C PHE A 39 -18.43 -10.83 5.66
N ARG A 40 -19.02 -10.03 6.55
CA ARG A 40 -19.62 -8.72 6.19
C ARG A 40 -18.59 -7.62 6.07
N TRP A 41 -17.49 -7.75 6.81
CA TRP A 41 -16.37 -6.82 6.77
C TRP A 41 -15.08 -7.60 6.52
N ILE A 42 -14.34 -7.21 5.52
CA ILE A 42 -13.00 -7.71 5.24
C ILE A 42 -12.07 -6.51 5.28
N VAL A 43 -11.17 -6.48 6.25
CA VAL A 43 -10.15 -5.45 6.36
C VAL A 43 -8.81 -6.09 6.06
N ILE A 44 -8.10 -5.56 5.08
CA ILE A 44 -6.75 -5.98 4.71
C ILE A 44 -5.82 -4.86 5.11
N ASP A 45 -4.96 -5.13 6.07
CA ASP A 45 -4.01 -4.19 6.62
C ASP A 45 -2.59 -4.61 6.23
N ASP A 46 -1.85 -3.72 5.59
CA ASP A 46 -0.49 -3.89 5.12
C ASP A 46 -0.21 -5.29 4.48
N PRO A 47 -0.77 -5.60 3.31
CA PRO A 47 -0.63 -6.92 2.68
C PRO A 47 0.81 -7.27 2.29
N TYR A 48 1.73 -6.29 2.29
CA TYR A 48 3.16 -6.46 2.07
C TYR A 48 3.92 -6.05 3.33
N ARG A 49 4.82 -6.90 3.79
CA ARG A 49 5.66 -6.61 4.96
C ARG A 49 6.64 -5.48 4.72
N ASP A 50 7.18 -5.38 3.50
CA ASP A 50 8.25 -4.46 3.13
C ASP A 50 8.32 -4.23 1.61
N GLY A 51 9.19 -3.30 1.20
CA GLY A 51 9.40 -2.98 -0.20
C GLY A 51 9.98 -4.13 -1.02
N GLU A 52 10.80 -5.01 -0.44
CA GLU A 52 11.38 -6.16 -1.15
C GLU A 52 10.28 -7.12 -1.60
N GLN A 53 9.32 -7.43 -0.72
CA GLN A 53 8.16 -8.24 -1.11
C GLN A 53 7.34 -7.58 -2.22
N ALA A 54 7.13 -6.27 -2.13
CA ALA A 54 6.37 -5.54 -3.12
C ALA A 54 7.08 -5.41 -4.48
N GLU A 55 8.42 -5.44 -4.52
CA GLU A 55 9.19 -5.46 -5.76
C GLU A 55 9.15 -6.80 -6.48
N SER A 56 8.95 -7.88 -5.75
CA SER A 56 8.82 -9.21 -6.35
C SER A 56 7.52 -9.36 -7.13
N ALA A 57 7.60 -9.47 -8.45
CA ALA A 57 6.42 -9.70 -9.30
C ALA A 57 5.67 -10.99 -8.90
N ALA A 58 6.41 -12.05 -8.57
CA ALA A 58 5.83 -13.30 -8.12
C ALA A 58 5.07 -13.14 -6.79
N HIS A 59 5.61 -12.33 -5.86
CA HIS A 59 4.94 -12.07 -4.59
C HIS A 59 3.68 -11.21 -4.80
N ARG A 60 3.74 -10.16 -5.61
CA ARG A 60 2.56 -9.36 -5.96
C ARG A 60 1.46 -10.21 -6.58
N HIS A 61 1.81 -11.06 -7.56
CA HIS A 61 0.86 -11.98 -8.16
C HIS A 61 0.23 -12.91 -7.11
N LYS A 62 1.04 -13.47 -6.20
CA LYS A 62 0.54 -14.31 -5.11
C LYS A 62 -0.47 -13.59 -4.23
N ILE A 63 -0.20 -12.34 -3.84
CA ILE A 63 -1.11 -11.53 -3.00
C ILE A 63 -2.44 -11.26 -3.74
N VAL A 64 -2.37 -10.85 -5.01
CA VAL A 64 -3.56 -10.60 -5.84
C VAL A 64 -4.38 -11.87 -6.03
N SER A 65 -3.75 -13.00 -6.37
CA SER A 65 -4.46 -14.28 -6.49
C SER A 65 -5.12 -14.70 -5.18
N ARG A 66 -4.45 -14.51 -4.04
CA ARG A 66 -5.05 -14.82 -2.73
C ARG A 66 -6.21 -13.90 -2.39
N PHE A 67 -6.16 -12.64 -2.79
CA PHE A 67 -7.30 -11.76 -2.70
C PHE A 67 -8.47 -12.29 -3.53
N ASP A 68 -8.26 -12.57 -4.81
CA ASP A 68 -9.29 -13.01 -5.74
C ASP A 68 -9.87 -14.39 -5.37
N ASP A 69 -9.01 -15.37 -5.11
CA ASP A 69 -9.42 -16.76 -4.93
C ASP A 69 -9.95 -17.06 -3.53
N SER A 70 -9.45 -16.33 -2.52
CA SER A 70 -9.73 -16.65 -1.12
C SER A 70 -10.58 -15.61 -0.43
N LEU A 71 -10.21 -14.32 -0.46
CA LEU A 71 -10.93 -13.28 0.28
C LEU A 71 -12.18 -12.83 -0.46
N TRP A 72 -12.08 -12.59 -1.75
CA TRP A 72 -13.22 -12.18 -2.58
C TRP A 72 -14.37 -13.18 -2.53
N THR A 73 -14.07 -14.47 -2.47
CA THR A 73 -15.06 -15.56 -2.38
C THR A 73 -15.66 -15.71 -0.98
N ARG A 74 -15.17 -14.99 0.03
CA ARG A 74 -15.70 -15.00 1.41
C ARG A 74 -16.72 -13.89 1.66
N ARG A 75 -17.10 -13.16 0.66
CA ARG A 75 -18.15 -12.13 0.78
C ARG A 75 -19.51 -12.79 1.04
N GLU A 76 -20.27 -12.17 1.90
CA GLU A 76 -21.69 -12.52 2.04
C GLU A 76 -22.51 -11.77 0.99
N PRO A 77 -23.51 -12.41 0.38
CA PRO A 77 -24.33 -11.77 -0.65
C PRO A 77 -24.98 -10.47 -0.14
N GLY A 78 -24.80 -9.40 -0.89
CA GLY A 78 -25.52 -8.13 -0.70
C GLY A 78 -24.96 -7.17 0.36
N GLU A 79 -24.05 -7.60 1.26
CA GLU A 79 -23.71 -6.77 2.42
C GLU A 79 -22.22 -6.78 2.81
N THR A 80 -21.31 -7.15 1.93
CA THR A 80 -19.87 -7.13 2.29
C THR A 80 -19.18 -5.85 1.86
N SER A 81 -18.55 -5.19 2.83
CA SER A 81 -17.58 -4.13 2.58
C SER A 81 -16.17 -4.67 2.68
N ILE A 82 -15.31 -4.30 1.74
CA ILE A 82 -13.88 -4.64 1.76
C ILE A 82 -13.09 -3.33 1.85
N ILE A 83 -12.19 -3.24 2.80
CA ILE A 83 -11.32 -2.09 3.03
C ILE A 83 -9.89 -2.58 2.95
N VAL A 84 -9.08 -1.92 2.12
CA VAL A 84 -7.63 -2.15 2.06
C VAL A 84 -6.93 -0.91 2.60
N ILE A 85 -6.17 -1.09 3.66
CA ILE A 85 -5.33 -0.06 4.28
C ILE A 85 -3.89 -0.49 4.03
N ALA A 86 -3.10 0.33 3.36
CA ALA A 86 -1.73 -0.06 3.06
C ALA A 86 -0.85 1.16 2.77
N ALA A 87 0.40 1.06 3.18
CA ALA A 87 1.46 1.84 2.57
C ALA A 87 1.65 1.38 1.12
N ARG A 88 1.81 2.35 0.20
CA ARG A 88 2.02 2.05 -1.22
C ARG A 88 3.51 1.79 -1.47
N TRP A 89 3.86 0.59 -1.85
CA TRP A 89 5.25 0.20 -2.12
C TRP A 89 5.60 0.14 -3.62
N HIS A 90 4.59 -0.20 -4.43
CA HIS A 90 4.80 -0.43 -5.87
C HIS A 90 3.54 -0.03 -6.66
N PRO A 91 3.65 0.52 -7.90
CA PRO A 91 2.47 0.88 -8.71
C PRO A 91 1.49 -0.29 -8.94
N HIS A 92 2.02 -1.51 -8.98
CA HIS A 92 1.27 -2.75 -9.17
C HIS A 92 1.14 -3.58 -7.87
N ASP A 93 1.14 -2.95 -6.71
CA ASP A 93 0.75 -3.61 -5.46
C ASP A 93 -0.76 -3.89 -5.45
N LEU A 94 -1.26 -4.56 -4.41
CA LEU A 94 -2.69 -4.90 -4.33
C LEU A 94 -3.57 -3.65 -4.47
N SER A 95 -3.25 -2.56 -3.78
CA SER A 95 -4.01 -1.31 -3.86
C SER A 95 -4.00 -0.75 -5.28
N GLY A 96 -2.85 -0.71 -5.96
CA GLY A 96 -2.76 -0.28 -7.35
C GLY A 96 -3.54 -1.15 -8.31
N GLU A 97 -3.58 -2.47 -8.06
CA GLU A 97 -4.40 -3.39 -8.83
C GLU A 97 -5.89 -3.12 -8.66
N LEU A 98 -6.34 -2.89 -7.42
CA LEU A 98 -7.74 -2.61 -7.11
C LEU A 98 -8.20 -1.27 -7.68
N VAL A 99 -7.36 -0.24 -7.60
CA VAL A 99 -7.64 1.07 -8.24
C VAL A 99 -7.81 0.90 -9.76
N ARG A 100 -6.96 0.13 -10.44
CA ARG A 100 -7.13 -0.17 -11.86
C ARG A 100 -8.42 -0.94 -12.19
N ARG A 101 -8.95 -1.69 -11.23
CA ARG A 101 -10.25 -2.38 -11.33
C ARG A 101 -11.44 -1.47 -11.00
N GLY A 102 -11.22 -0.17 -10.75
CA GLY A 102 -12.27 0.82 -10.48
C GLY A 102 -12.69 0.93 -9.02
N TRP A 103 -11.87 0.46 -8.07
CA TRP A 103 -12.15 0.66 -6.66
C TRP A 103 -11.95 2.12 -6.26
N GLU A 104 -12.78 2.56 -5.33
CA GLU A 104 -12.61 3.86 -4.69
C GLU A 104 -11.26 3.92 -3.94
N TYR A 105 -10.57 5.04 -4.09
CA TYR A 105 -9.25 5.23 -3.54
C TYR A 105 -9.16 6.56 -2.77
N VAL A 106 -8.71 6.47 -1.54
CA VAL A 106 -8.38 7.61 -0.70
C VAL A 106 -6.88 7.62 -0.47
N CYS A 107 -6.21 8.67 -0.92
CA CYS A 107 -4.80 8.91 -0.64
C CYS A 107 -4.65 9.98 0.43
N LEU A 108 -3.78 9.74 1.39
CA LEU A 108 -3.44 10.66 2.48
C LEU A 108 -1.95 11.00 2.38
N PRO A 109 -1.54 11.90 1.46
CA PRO A 109 -0.13 12.24 1.29
C PRO A 109 0.38 13.05 2.50
N ALA A 110 1.63 12.85 2.85
CA ALA A 110 2.26 13.58 3.96
C ALA A 110 2.32 15.09 3.69
N LEU A 111 2.50 15.49 2.43
CA LEU A 111 2.38 16.87 1.95
C LEU A 111 1.32 16.94 0.86
N GLY A 112 0.38 17.88 1.00
CA GLY A 112 -0.56 18.22 -0.05
C GLY A 112 0.10 18.94 -1.23
N ASP A 113 -0.66 19.19 -2.29
CA ASP A 113 -0.19 19.90 -3.48
C ASP A 113 0.21 21.36 -3.19
N ASP A 114 -0.35 21.94 -2.14
CA ASP A 114 0.01 23.26 -1.60
C ASP A 114 1.25 23.24 -0.71
N GLY A 115 1.86 22.07 -0.48
CA GLY A 115 2.98 21.88 0.42
C GLY A 115 2.61 21.84 1.91
N ALA A 116 1.33 21.90 2.25
CA ALA A 116 0.88 21.79 3.64
C ALA A 116 0.99 20.32 4.11
N PRO A 117 1.46 20.08 5.36
CA PRO A 117 1.50 18.74 5.90
C PRO A 117 0.09 18.24 6.25
N LEU A 118 -0.13 16.94 6.07
CA LEU A 118 -1.39 16.28 6.45
C LEU A 118 -1.71 16.43 7.94
N TRP A 119 -0.68 16.40 8.78
CA TRP A 119 -0.81 16.48 10.23
C TRP A 119 0.25 17.40 10.85
N PRO A 120 0.07 18.74 10.77
CA PRO A 120 1.09 19.71 11.14
C PRO A 120 1.48 19.69 12.62
N GLU A 121 0.56 19.30 13.52
CA GLU A 121 0.84 19.23 14.96
C GLU A 121 1.81 18.10 15.30
N ARG A 122 1.81 17.02 14.55
CA ARG A 122 2.71 15.88 14.74
C ARG A 122 3.92 15.92 13.81
N TRP A 123 3.72 16.37 12.60
CA TRP A 123 4.73 16.44 11.54
C TRP A 123 4.80 17.85 10.96
N PRO A 124 5.39 18.81 11.70
CA PRO A 124 5.55 20.16 11.19
C PRO A 124 6.41 20.17 9.91
N PRO A 125 6.20 21.17 9.01
CA PRO A 125 6.87 21.22 7.72
C PRO A 125 8.40 21.06 7.78
N PRO A 126 9.13 21.70 8.71
CA PRO A 126 10.58 21.54 8.77
C PRO A 126 11.01 20.08 9.02
N GLU A 127 10.23 19.34 9.83
CA GLU A 127 10.54 17.95 10.16
C GLU A 127 10.30 17.01 8.98
N LEU A 128 9.20 17.21 8.25
CA LEU A 128 8.92 16.47 7.02
C LEU A 128 9.98 16.74 5.95
N LEU A 129 10.42 17.99 5.81
CA LEU A 129 11.47 18.35 4.85
C LEU A 129 12.81 17.74 5.24
N ARG A 130 13.17 17.73 6.53
CA ARG A 130 14.36 17.00 7.01
C ARG A 130 14.27 15.51 6.72
N THR A 131 13.12 14.91 6.92
CA THR A 131 12.91 13.49 6.61
C THR A 131 13.10 13.23 5.12
N ARG A 132 12.62 14.12 4.26
CA ARG A 132 12.76 13.99 2.80
C ARG A 132 14.19 14.25 2.33
N ASP A 133 14.78 15.37 2.74
CA ASP A 133 15.99 15.92 2.15
C ASP A 133 17.25 15.65 2.99
N GLY A 134 17.07 15.25 4.25
CA GLY A 134 18.13 15.17 5.24
C GLY A 134 18.41 16.51 5.94
N ASP A 135 19.39 16.50 6.81
CA ASP A 135 19.85 17.69 7.52
C ASP A 135 21.39 17.73 7.48
N PRO A 136 21.99 18.58 6.64
CA PRO A 136 23.43 18.67 6.51
C PRO A 136 24.10 19.16 7.80
N THR A 137 23.39 19.83 8.71
CA THR A 137 23.96 20.31 9.96
C THR A 137 24.17 19.20 10.99
N THR A 138 23.34 18.18 10.95
CA THR A 138 23.41 17.00 11.83
C THR A 138 24.00 15.78 11.14
N GLY A 139 24.20 15.82 9.80
CA GLY A 139 24.63 14.67 9.01
C GLY A 139 23.51 13.64 8.80
N MET A 140 22.26 13.95 9.14
CA MET A 140 21.11 13.08 8.90
C MET A 140 20.87 12.97 7.39
N LEU A 141 20.84 11.74 6.87
CA LEU A 141 20.46 11.48 5.48
C LEU A 141 18.93 11.48 5.34
N GLY A 142 18.44 12.08 4.26
CA GLY A 142 17.05 11.98 3.88
C GLY A 142 16.69 10.58 3.40
N VAL A 143 15.38 10.29 3.36
CA VAL A 143 14.89 9.04 2.75
C VAL A 143 15.09 9.09 1.23
N SER A 144 15.24 7.92 0.59
CA SER A 144 15.34 7.89 -0.87
C SER A 144 14.07 8.46 -1.52
N ALA A 145 14.22 9.04 -2.72
CA ALA A 145 13.07 9.56 -3.48
C ALA A 145 11.98 8.49 -3.67
N ARG A 146 12.38 7.24 -3.88
CA ARG A 146 11.46 6.10 -3.95
C ARG A 146 10.65 5.94 -2.68
N VAL A 147 11.29 5.90 -1.52
CA VAL A 147 10.64 5.76 -0.21
C VAL A 147 9.73 6.95 0.05
N TRP A 148 10.18 8.17 -0.25
CA TRP A 148 9.36 9.37 -0.10
C TRP A 148 8.07 9.28 -0.91
N TRP A 149 8.17 9.02 -2.21
CA TRP A 149 7.00 8.96 -3.07
C TRP A 149 6.07 7.78 -2.75
N ALA A 150 6.64 6.65 -2.36
CA ALA A 150 5.86 5.46 -2.02
C ALA A 150 5.15 5.59 -0.67
N LEU A 151 5.91 5.79 0.41
CA LEU A 151 5.38 5.69 1.77
C LEU A 151 4.81 7.00 2.31
N TYR A 152 5.42 8.14 1.95
CA TYR A 152 4.97 9.43 2.45
C TYR A 152 3.94 10.09 1.54
N GLN A 153 4.03 9.90 0.24
CA GLN A 153 3.11 10.51 -0.71
C GLN A 153 2.05 9.55 -1.28
N GLY A 154 2.10 8.26 -0.92
CA GLY A 154 1.14 7.26 -1.41
C GLY A 154 1.13 7.08 -2.93
N ASN A 155 2.17 7.56 -3.62
CA ASN A 155 2.31 7.56 -5.07
C ASN A 155 3.61 6.86 -5.48
N PRO A 156 3.68 5.53 -5.38
CA PRO A 156 4.87 4.78 -5.72
C PRO A 156 5.22 4.99 -7.20
N ARG A 157 6.44 5.41 -7.43
CA ARG A 157 7.02 5.55 -8.77
C ARG A 157 7.98 4.40 -9.00
N PRO A 158 8.04 3.83 -10.21
CA PRO A 158 9.10 2.89 -10.55
C PRO A 158 10.42 3.55 -10.22
N GLU A 159 11.35 2.78 -9.66
CA GLU A 159 12.72 3.24 -9.63
C GLU A 159 13.10 3.47 -11.09
N GLN A 160 13.18 4.73 -11.48
CA GLN A 160 13.73 5.05 -12.81
C GLN A 160 15.13 4.48 -12.76
N GLY A 161 15.32 3.35 -13.41
CA GLY A 161 16.63 2.81 -13.66
C GLY A 161 17.42 3.92 -14.37
N ARG A 162 18.26 4.61 -13.61
CA ARG A 162 19.10 5.70 -14.10
C ARG A 162 20.24 5.15 -14.97
N VAL A 163 19.90 4.32 -15.94
CA VAL A 163 20.82 4.10 -17.05
C VAL A 163 20.75 5.27 -18.01
N PHE A 164 19.56 5.91 -18.13
CA PHE A 164 19.38 7.11 -18.95
C PHE A 164 18.41 8.08 -18.26
N ASP A 165 18.89 9.30 -18.00
CA ASP A 165 18.00 10.41 -17.67
C ASP A 165 17.38 10.93 -18.99
N PRO A 166 16.03 10.94 -19.13
CA PRO A 166 15.38 11.47 -20.33
C PRO A 166 15.79 12.90 -20.68
N SER A 167 16.21 13.70 -19.69
CA SER A 167 16.72 15.05 -19.92
C SER A 167 18.07 15.08 -20.65
N HIS A 168 18.77 13.94 -20.65
CA HIS A 168 20.04 13.77 -21.41
C HIS A 168 19.81 13.18 -22.81
N LEU A 169 18.56 12.84 -23.17
CA LEU A 169 18.23 12.39 -24.52
C LEU A 169 17.99 13.61 -25.40
N ALA A 170 18.93 13.89 -26.28
CA ALA A 170 18.74 14.88 -27.33
C ALA A 170 17.79 14.30 -28.39
N THR A 171 16.72 15.04 -28.72
CA THR A 171 15.87 14.75 -29.86
C THR A 171 16.41 15.49 -31.08
N TYR A 172 16.52 14.80 -32.21
CA TYR A 172 16.97 15.37 -33.46
C TYR A 172 15.81 15.37 -34.46
N ASP A 173 15.60 16.50 -35.12
CA ASP A 173 14.63 16.59 -36.21
C ASP A 173 15.16 15.93 -37.50
N ALA A 174 16.48 15.73 -37.60
CA ALA A 174 17.12 14.98 -38.65
C ALA A 174 18.38 14.27 -38.12
N LEU A 175 18.69 13.08 -38.63
CA LEU A 175 19.89 12.36 -38.24
C LEU A 175 21.14 13.14 -38.65
N PRO A 176 22.10 13.36 -37.75
CA PRO A 176 23.39 14.00 -38.10
C PRO A 176 24.10 13.16 -39.17
N GLY A 177 24.43 13.77 -40.29
CA GLY A 177 25.13 13.11 -41.37
C GLY A 177 26.49 12.61 -40.91
N GLY A 178 26.83 11.33 -41.17
CA GLY A 178 28.14 10.75 -40.93
C GLY A 178 28.37 10.02 -39.60
N ALA A 179 27.31 9.76 -38.83
CA ALA A 179 27.42 9.17 -37.48
C ALA A 179 27.34 7.63 -37.42
N PHE A 180 27.21 6.92 -38.52
CA PHE A 180 27.12 5.45 -38.52
C PHE A 180 28.28 4.84 -39.29
N VAL A 181 29.13 4.15 -38.58
CA VAL A 181 30.09 3.19 -39.14
C VAL A 181 29.42 1.82 -39.07
N GLU A 182 29.34 1.12 -40.19
CA GLU A 182 28.87 -0.25 -40.25
C GLU A 182 29.70 -1.21 -39.40
#